data_f397cb1f2000ee37796e31f9bd2261f7
#
_entry.id   f397cb1f2000ee37796e31f9bd2261f7
#
_cell.length_a   1.000
_cell.length_b   1.000
_cell.length_c   1.000
_cell.angle_alpha   90.00
_cell.angle_beta   90.00
_cell.angle_gamma   90.00
#
_symmetry.space_group_name_H-M   'P 1'
#
loop_
_entity.id
_entity.type
_entity.pdbx_description
1 polymer ?
#
loop_
_entity_poly.entity_id
_entity_poly.type
_entity_poly.pdbx_seq_one_letter_code
_entity_poly.pdbx_strand_id
1 'polypeptide(L)'
;MHDEFGGPFQARRGELIDVLALPGFVAERDGRPLGLVTYRRENNECELAFIAALERHEGIGTALLKALLEATAGCSRIWLVTTNDNLDALRFYQRRGFVLSALRPGAVDEARRRLKPEIGTVGDCGIPLRDELELERSARRAPAIGRAS
;
A
#
# COMPACT_ATOMS: atom_id res chain seq x y z
N MET A 1 -2.44 -2.47 16.52
CA MET A 1 -2.36 -2.11 15.12
C MET A 1 -3.57 -2.47 14.30
N HIS A 2 -4.08 -3.66 14.45
CA HIS A 2 -5.22 -4.06 13.70
C HIS A 2 -6.40 -3.16 13.93
N ASP A 3 -6.62 -2.77 15.15
CA ASP A 3 -7.81 -1.99 15.48
C ASP A 3 -7.86 -0.66 14.76
N GLU A 4 -6.72 -0.04 14.55
CA GLU A 4 -6.67 1.23 13.87
C GLU A 4 -7.08 1.10 12.43
N PHE A 5 -6.88 -0.06 11.85
CA PHE A 5 -7.15 -0.26 10.43
C PHE A 5 -8.28 -1.24 10.17
N GLY A 6 -9.09 -1.52 11.16
CA GLY A 6 -10.23 -2.40 10.98
C GLY A 6 -9.86 -3.87 10.94
N GLY A 7 -8.75 -4.24 11.58
CA GLY A 7 -8.29 -5.62 11.63
C GLY A 7 -7.42 -5.99 10.44
N PRO A 8 -7.05 -7.25 10.31
CA PRO A 8 -6.14 -7.70 9.27
C PRO A 8 -6.77 -7.84 7.88
N PHE A 9 -8.11 -7.86 7.84
CA PHE A 9 -8.78 -8.01 6.56
C PHE A 9 -9.01 -6.64 5.93
N GLN A 10 -8.65 -6.51 4.68
CA GLN A 10 -8.84 -5.26 3.95
C GLN A 10 -9.57 -5.53 2.65
N ALA A 11 -10.50 -4.65 2.30
CA ALA A 11 -11.26 -4.75 1.08
C ALA A 11 -10.64 -3.85 0.02
N ARG A 12 -10.33 -4.44 -1.14
CA ARG A 12 -9.80 -3.64 -2.22
C ARG A 12 -9.99 -4.37 -3.53
N ARG A 13 -10.27 -3.64 -4.57
CA ARG A 13 -10.55 -4.19 -5.89
C ARG A 13 -11.66 -5.25 -5.83
N GLY A 14 -12.64 -5.03 -4.94
CA GLY A 14 -13.78 -5.94 -4.81
C GLY A 14 -13.49 -7.21 -4.06
N GLU A 15 -12.34 -7.31 -3.38
CA GLU A 15 -11.93 -8.52 -2.70
C GLU A 15 -11.54 -8.24 -1.26
N LEU A 16 -11.88 -9.17 -0.34
CA LEU A 16 -11.50 -9.04 1.05
C LEU A 16 -10.29 -9.92 1.28
N ILE A 17 -9.17 -9.32 1.70
CA ILE A 17 -7.88 -10.01 1.83
C ILE A 17 -7.32 -9.88 3.21
N ASP A 18 -6.80 -10.98 3.76
CA ASP A 18 -6.08 -10.95 5.04
C ASP A 18 -4.64 -10.56 4.74
N VAL A 19 -4.34 -9.27 4.85
CA VAL A 19 -3.03 -8.75 4.47
C VAL A 19 -1.91 -9.20 5.40
N LEU A 20 -2.23 -9.60 6.63
CA LEU A 20 -1.21 -10.05 7.55
C LEU A 20 -0.84 -11.51 7.38
N ALA A 21 -1.60 -12.25 6.59
CA ALA A 21 -1.27 -13.64 6.29
C ALA A 21 -0.34 -13.77 5.10
N LEU A 22 0.00 -12.66 4.44
CA LEU A 22 0.86 -12.67 3.27
C LEU A 22 2.33 -12.62 3.66
N PRO A 23 3.22 -13.05 2.76
CA PRO A 23 4.65 -12.94 3.03
C PRO A 23 5.06 -11.47 3.11
N GLY A 24 6.16 -11.19 3.77
CA GLY A 24 6.60 -9.82 3.92
C GLY A 24 7.93 -9.68 4.62
N PHE A 25 8.22 -8.46 5.05
CA PHE A 25 9.45 -8.13 5.74
C PHE A 25 9.13 -7.35 7.00
N VAL A 26 9.94 -7.56 8.02
CA VAL A 26 9.81 -6.85 9.29
C VAL A 26 11.07 -6.03 9.50
N ALA A 27 10.90 -4.77 9.87
CA ALA A 27 12.03 -3.93 10.27
C ALA A 27 12.18 -4.05 11.78
N GLU A 28 13.38 -4.35 12.24
CA GLU A 28 13.66 -4.52 13.65
C GLU A 28 14.83 -3.70 14.13
N ARG A 29 14.81 -3.34 15.41
CA ARG A 29 15.95 -2.71 16.04
C ARG A 29 16.07 -3.32 17.43
N ASP A 30 17.23 -3.90 17.74
CA ASP A 30 17.48 -4.54 19.02
C ASP A 30 16.40 -5.57 19.37
N GLY A 31 16.00 -6.36 18.40
CA GLY A 31 15.02 -7.41 18.60
C GLY A 31 13.57 -6.94 18.68
N ARG A 32 13.34 -5.64 18.52
CA ARG A 32 11.98 -5.09 18.59
C ARG A 32 11.48 -4.76 17.19
N PRO A 33 10.28 -5.22 16.83
CA PRO A 33 9.74 -4.90 15.51
C PRO A 33 9.33 -3.44 15.45
N LEU A 34 9.73 -2.76 14.40
CA LEU A 34 9.41 -1.34 14.20
C LEU A 34 8.48 -1.12 13.02
N GLY A 35 8.30 -2.11 12.19
CA GLY A 35 7.42 -1.97 11.04
C GLY A 35 7.32 -3.25 10.25
N LEU A 36 6.39 -3.28 9.34
CA LEU A 36 6.06 -4.47 8.57
C LEU A 36 5.57 -4.08 7.19
N VAL A 37 5.96 -4.83 6.17
CA VAL A 37 5.37 -4.71 4.85
C VAL A 37 5.00 -6.11 4.38
N THR A 38 3.82 -6.27 3.78
CA THR A 38 3.44 -7.54 3.19
C THR A 38 3.12 -7.34 1.72
N TYR A 39 3.19 -8.42 0.95
CA TYR A 39 3.00 -8.35 -0.48
C TYR A 39 2.41 -9.65 -1.02
N ARG A 40 1.86 -9.56 -2.24
CA ARG A 40 1.30 -10.73 -2.91
C ARG A 40 1.83 -10.72 -4.35
N ARG A 41 2.44 -11.82 -4.76
CA ARG A 41 2.95 -11.93 -6.13
C ARG A 41 1.98 -12.75 -6.95
N GLU A 42 1.69 -12.28 -8.16
CA GLU A 42 0.79 -12.99 -9.02
C GLU A 42 1.07 -12.57 -10.46
N ASN A 43 1.22 -13.51 -11.35
CA ASN A 43 1.44 -13.23 -12.77
C ASN A 43 2.56 -12.25 -13.07
N ASN A 44 3.68 -12.43 -12.39
CA ASN A 44 4.85 -11.61 -12.58
C ASN A 44 4.65 -10.15 -12.14
N GLU A 45 3.63 -9.90 -11.35
CA GLU A 45 3.40 -8.60 -10.74
C GLU A 45 3.40 -8.77 -9.23
N CYS A 46 3.66 -7.69 -8.54
CA CYS A 46 3.66 -7.71 -7.09
C CYS A 46 2.76 -6.61 -6.56
N GLU A 47 1.85 -6.97 -5.66
CA GLU A 47 1.02 -6.01 -4.99
C GLU A 47 1.63 -5.73 -3.62
N LEU A 48 1.89 -4.46 -3.30
CA LEU A 48 2.25 -4.08 -1.94
C LEU A 48 0.94 -4.05 -1.18
N ALA A 49 0.72 -5.04 -0.33
CA ALA A 49 -0.58 -5.22 0.29
C ALA A 49 -0.78 -4.40 1.54
N PHE A 50 0.25 -4.25 2.34
CA PHE A 50 0.13 -3.55 3.62
C PHE A 50 1.50 -3.05 4.04
N ILE A 51 1.56 -1.87 4.61
CA ILE A 51 2.79 -1.35 5.18
C ILE A 51 2.44 -0.54 6.42
N ALA A 52 3.17 -0.74 7.48
CA ALA A 52 2.98 0.03 8.70
C ALA A 52 4.32 0.23 9.37
N ALA A 53 4.53 1.41 9.91
CA ALA A 53 5.75 1.73 10.64
C ALA A 53 5.34 2.38 11.96
N LEU A 54 5.97 1.92 13.05
CA LEU A 54 5.65 2.45 14.35
C LEU A 54 6.21 3.85 14.57
N GLU A 55 7.35 4.12 13.97
CA GLU A 55 7.96 5.42 14.11
C GLU A 55 8.17 6.01 12.73
N ARG A 56 7.29 6.90 12.37
CA ARG A 56 7.24 7.41 11.00
C ARG A 56 8.46 8.19 10.55
N HIS A 57 9.14 8.82 11.46
CA HIS A 57 10.25 9.70 11.12
C HIS A 57 11.61 9.01 11.10
N GLU A 58 11.63 7.71 11.32
CA GLU A 58 12.87 6.97 11.39
C GLU A 58 13.30 6.32 10.08
N GLY A 59 12.60 6.60 9.01
CA GLY A 59 12.92 5.98 7.73
C GLY A 59 12.52 4.53 7.61
N ILE A 60 11.68 4.05 8.51
CA ILE A 60 11.26 2.64 8.54
C ILE A 60 10.48 2.28 7.28
N GLY A 61 9.51 3.14 6.90
CA GLY A 61 8.71 2.87 5.70
C GLY A 61 9.57 2.81 4.45
N THR A 62 10.56 3.69 4.35
CA THR A 62 11.46 3.71 3.21
C THR A 62 12.30 2.45 3.16
N ALA A 63 12.80 1.99 4.33
CA ALA A 63 13.59 0.77 4.38
C ALA A 63 12.75 -0.45 4.00
N LEU A 64 11.50 -0.50 4.46
CA LEU A 64 10.60 -1.61 4.13
C LEU A 64 10.30 -1.62 2.64
N LEU A 65 10.04 -0.47 2.06
CA LEU A 65 9.77 -0.39 0.63
C LEU A 65 11.00 -0.81 -0.18
N LYS A 66 12.18 -0.39 0.26
CA LYS A 66 13.41 -0.75 -0.43
C LYS A 66 13.61 -2.27 -0.41
N ALA A 67 13.36 -2.91 0.73
CA ALA A 67 13.49 -4.36 0.84
C ALA A 67 12.52 -5.05 -0.11
N LEU A 68 11.29 -4.54 -0.20
CA LEU A 68 10.30 -5.12 -1.10
C LEU A 68 10.73 -4.95 -2.56
N LEU A 69 11.22 -3.77 -2.93
CA LEU A 69 11.64 -3.53 -4.31
C LEU A 69 12.79 -4.43 -4.71
N GLU A 70 13.71 -4.68 -3.79
CA GLU A 70 14.84 -5.57 -4.07
C GLU A 70 14.36 -7.01 -4.23
N ALA A 71 13.44 -7.43 -3.38
CA ALA A 71 12.93 -8.80 -3.41
C ALA A 71 12.07 -9.07 -4.65
N THR A 72 11.52 -8.03 -5.25
CA THR A 72 10.61 -8.19 -6.37
C THR A 72 11.19 -7.64 -7.68
N ALA A 73 12.50 -7.53 -7.76
CA ALA A 73 13.16 -6.95 -8.93
C ALA A 73 12.86 -7.70 -10.23
N GLY A 74 12.47 -8.96 -10.13
CA GLY A 74 12.11 -9.73 -11.32
C GLY A 74 10.69 -9.51 -11.81
N CYS A 75 9.88 -8.83 -11.04
CA CYS A 75 8.50 -8.58 -11.43
C CYS A 75 8.46 -7.43 -12.44
N SER A 76 7.45 -7.42 -13.28
CA SER A 76 7.33 -6.35 -14.27
C SER A 76 6.73 -5.10 -13.67
N ARG A 77 5.96 -5.24 -12.61
CA ARG A 77 5.20 -4.13 -12.06
C ARG A 77 4.98 -4.34 -10.59
N ILE A 78 5.07 -3.26 -9.81
CA ILE A 78 4.65 -3.26 -8.41
C ILE A 78 3.52 -2.26 -8.30
N TRP A 79 2.44 -2.65 -7.67
CA TRP A 79 1.27 -1.78 -7.55
C TRP A 79 0.69 -1.86 -6.16
N LEU A 80 -0.14 -0.88 -5.85
CA LEU A 80 -0.82 -0.84 -4.56
C LEU A 80 -2.14 -0.09 -4.73
N VAL A 81 -3.00 -0.28 -3.72
CA VAL A 81 -4.27 0.40 -3.70
C VAL A 81 -4.33 1.17 -2.39
N THR A 82 -4.83 2.38 -2.44
CA THR A 82 -5.08 3.16 -1.24
C THR A 82 -6.40 3.91 -1.44
N THR A 83 -6.79 4.72 -0.47
CA THR A 83 -8.06 5.41 -0.54
C THR A 83 -7.85 6.90 -0.70
N ASN A 84 -8.90 7.59 -1.15
CA ASN A 84 -8.81 9.01 -1.51
C ASN A 84 -8.45 9.93 -0.36
N ASP A 85 -8.65 9.48 0.88
CA ASP A 85 -8.36 10.27 2.06
C ASP A 85 -6.92 10.11 2.56
N ASN A 86 -6.21 9.11 2.08
CA ASN A 86 -4.89 8.77 2.62
C ASN A 86 -3.81 9.61 1.97
N LEU A 87 -3.77 10.88 2.35
CA LEU A 87 -2.84 11.83 1.75
C LEU A 87 -1.38 11.51 2.06
N ASP A 88 -1.13 10.93 3.24
CA ASP A 88 0.24 10.53 3.62
C ASP A 88 0.74 9.44 2.67
N ALA A 89 -0.09 8.46 2.35
CA ALA A 89 0.30 7.39 1.44
C ALA A 89 0.51 7.94 0.04
N LEU A 90 -0.39 8.82 -0.41
CA LEU A 90 -0.28 9.40 -1.74
C LEU A 90 1.02 10.18 -1.89
N ARG A 91 1.40 10.93 -0.85
CA ARG A 91 2.65 11.68 -0.87
C ARG A 91 3.84 10.71 -0.82
N PHE A 92 3.80 9.74 0.09
CA PHE A 92 4.90 8.82 0.30
C PHE A 92 5.26 8.06 -0.97
N TYR A 93 4.25 7.49 -1.62
CA TYR A 93 4.50 6.64 -2.79
C TYR A 93 4.85 7.43 -4.04
N GLN A 94 4.19 8.56 -4.27
CA GLN A 94 4.52 9.36 -5.45
C GLN A 94 5.93 9.92 -5.38
N ARG A 95 6.40 10.27 -4.19
CA ARG A 95 7.78 10.73 -4.04
C ARG A 95 8.78 9.62 -4.28
N ARG A 96 8.36 8.37 -4.28
CA ARG A 96 9.24 7.23 -4.48
C ARG A 96 9.01 6.52 -5.81
N GLY A 97 8.46 7.28 -6.76
CA GLY A 97 8.39 6.80 -8.13
C GLY A 97 7.11 6.08 -8.53
N PHE A 98 6.14 5.98 -7.62
CA PHE A 98 4.85 5.42 -8.00
C PHE A 98 4.02 6.50 -8.68
N VAL A 99 3.23 6.11 -9.67
CA VAL A 99 2.34 7.03 -10.37
C VAL A 99 0.91 6.53 -10.23
N LEU A 100 -0.03 7.46 -10.25
CA LEU A 100 -1.45 7.10 -10.20
C LEU A 100 -1.83 6.41 -11.50
N SER A 101 -2.40 5.23 -11.41
CA SER A 101 -2.74 4.46 -12.61
C SER A 101 -4.23 4.19 -12.74
N ALA A 102 -4.99 4.28 -11.67
CA ALA A 102 -6.44 4.06 -11.77
C ALA A 102 -7.17 4.75 -10.63
N LEU A 103 -8.38 5.19 -10.92
CA LEU A 103 -9.29 5.74 -9.93
C LEU A 103 -10.58 4.94 -10.05
N ARG A 104 -11.05 4.42 -8.93
CA ARG A 104 -12.32 3.70 -8.92
C ARG A 104 -13.32 4.47 -8.03
N PRO A 105 -14.11 5.33 -8.63
CA PRO A 105 -15.04 6.16 -7.88
C PRO A 105 -16.06 5.29 -7.15
N GLY A 106 -16.30 5.60 -5.89
CA GLY A 106 -17.30 4.88 -5.12
C GLY A 106 -16.93 3.49 -4.68
N ALA A 107 -15.69 3.04 -4.96
CA ALA A 107 -15.30 1.67 -4.64
C ALA A 107 -15.31 1.41 -3.15
N VAL A 108 -15.00 2.39 -2.31
CA VAL A 108 -15.04 2.20 -0.86
C VAL A 108 -16.48 2.11 -0.37
N ASP A 109 -17.38 2.90 -0.96
CA ASP A 109 -18.81 2.81 -0.60
C ASP A 109 -19.33 1.42 -0.93
N GLU A 110 -18.92 0.88 -2.08
CA GLU A 110 -19.34 -0.45 -2.50
C GLU A 110 -18.76 -1.50 -1.55
N ALA A 111 -17.48 -1.40 -1.20
CA ALA A 111 -16.84 -2.33 -0.28
C ALA A 111 -17.51 -2.31 1.09
N ARG A 112 -17.92 -1.13 1.54
CA ARG A 112 -18.60 -0.98 2.82
C ARG A 112 -19.94 -1.72 2.78
N ARG A 113 -20.64 -1.62 1.68
CA ARG A 113 -21.93 -2.28 1.57
C ARG A 113 -21.80 -3.79 1.43
N ARG A 114 -20.82 -4.25 0.70
CA ARG A 114 -20.77 -5.66 0.29
C ARG A 114 -19.76 -6.53 1.03
N LEU A 115 -18.67 -5.95 1.48
CA LEU A 115 -17.58 -6.74 2.04
C LEU A 115 -17.25 -6.45 3.49
N LYS A 116 -17.29 -5.17 3.86
CA LYS A 116 -16.81 -4.79 5.19
C LYS A 116 -17.60 -3.60 5.69
N PRO A 117 -18.77 -3.86 6.31
CA PRO A 117 -19.65 -2.76 6.76
C PRO A 117 -19.04 -1.82 7.78
N GLU A 118 -18.02 -2.26 8.49
CA GLU A 118 -17.41 -1.44 9.52
C GLU A 118 -16.48 -0.36 8.98
N ILE A 119 -16.25 -0.28 7.66
CA ILE A 119 -15.44 0.79 7.11
C ILE A 119 -16.14 2.12 7.39
N GLY A 120 -15.41 3.07 7.95
CA GLY A 120 -15.96 4.38 8.29
C GLY A 120 -16.30 5.19 7.05
N THR A 121 -17.08 6.25 7.24
CA THR A 121 -17.51 7.09 6.13
C THR A 121 -16.68 8.36 5.99
N VAL A 122 -15.95 8.73 7.04
CA VAL A 122 -15.09 9.91 7.02
C VAL A 122 -13.67 9.44 7.30
N GLY A 123 -12.76 9.83 6.46
CA GLY A 123 -11.37 9.41 6.57
C GLY A 123 -10.48 10.49 7.13
N ASP A 124 -9.21 10.39 6.81
CA ASP A 124 -8.20 11.30 7.31
C ASP A 124 -8.49 12.71 6.87
N CYS A 125 -8.17 13.66 7.73
CA CYS A 125 -8.33 15.09 7.46
C CYS A 125 -9.79 15.48 7.17
N GLY A 126 -10.75 14.69 7.63
CA GLY A 126 -12.15 14.98 7.41
C GLY A 126 -12.63 14.70 5.98
N ILE A 127 -11.81 14.04 5.19
CA ILE A 127 -12.16 13.75 3.80
C ILE A 127 -13.13 12.58 3.73
N PRO A 128 -14.24 12.70 2.98
CA PRO A 128 -15.15 11.57 2.83
C PRO A 128 -14.42 10.36 2.25
N LEU A 129 -14.54 9.22 2.90
CA LEU A 129 -13.86 8.00 2.49
C LEU A 129 -14.75 7.26 1.51
N ARG A 130 -14.45 7.35 0.23
CA ARG A 130 -15.33 6.81 -0.81
C ARG A 130 -14.65 6.18 -2.02
N ASP A 131 -13.45 6.62 -2.38
CA ASP A 131 -12.83 6.21 -3.65
C ASP A 131 -11.55 5.43 -3.44
N GLU A 132 -11.26 4.54 -4.39
CA GLU A 132 -10.06 3.74 -4.35
C GLU A 132 -9.13 4.22 -5.45
N LEU A 133 -7.84 4.35 -5.11
CA LEU A 133 -6.81 4.78 -6.04
C LEU A 133 -5.77 3.70 -6.17
N GLU A 134 -5.32 3.47 -7.38
CA GLU A 134 -4.26 2.50 -7.63
C GLU A 134 -3.02 3.25 -8.09
N LEU A 135 -1.86 2.90 -7.54
CA LEU A 135 -0.59 3.47 -7.94
C LEU A 135 0.32 2.33 -8.37
N GLU A 136 1.26 2.63 -9.25
CA GLU A 136 2.17 1.61 -9.73
C GLU A 136 3.53 2.19 -10.08
N ARG A 137 4.54 1.31 -10.10
CA ARG A 137 5.81 1.68 -10.67
C ARG A 137 6.39 0.42 -11.29
N SER A 138 7.33 0.60 -12.24
CA SER A 138 8.03 -0.51 -12.82
C SER A 138 8.94 -1.08 -11.75
N ALA A 139 8.94 -2.39 -11.56
CA ALA A 139 9.83 -3.01 -10.61
C ALA A 139 11.24 -3.03 -11.18
N ARG A 140 11.38 -2.89 -12.49
CA ARG A 140 12.66 -2.83 -13.10
C ARG A 140 13.21 -1.46 -12.92
N ARG A 141 14.54 -1.35 -12.88
CA ARG A 141 15.13 -0.08 -12.76
C ARG A 141 14.73 0.78 -13.92
N ALA A 142 14.32 1.99 -13.62
CA ALA A 142 13.94 2.90 -14.69
C ALA A 142 15.14 3.27 -15.54
N PRO A 143 14.93 3.52 -16.80
CA PRO A 143 16.00 3.92 -17.69
C PRO A 143 16.54 5.24 -17.19
N ALA A 144 17.83 5.34 -17.29
CA ALA A 144 18.46 6.52 -16.77
C ALA A 144 17.84 7.77 -17.31
N ILE A 145 17.32 7.73 -18.41
CA ILE A 145 16.75 8.83 -18.86
C ILE A 145 15.60 9.18 -18.40
N GLY A 146 15.02 8.25 -17.86
CA GLY A 146 13.82 8.67 -17.37
C GLY A 146 14.08 9.92 -16.78
N ARG A 147 15.15 10.16 -16.86
CA ARG A 147 15.35 11.15 -16.42
C ARG A 147 14.98 12.14 -17.04
N ALA A 148 14.80 12.08 -17.61
CA ALA A 148 14.53 13.18 -18.02
C ALA A 148 13.46 13.45 -18.13
N SER A 149 13.18 13.22 -18.13
CA SER A 149 12.40 13.80 -18.35
C SER A 149 12.02 14.11 -18.02
#